data_02e9bc1635593df48bfe49391853f332
#
_entry.id   02e9bc1635593df48bfe49391853f332
#
_cell.length_a   1.000
_cell.length_b   1.000
_cell.length_c   1.000
_cell.angle_alpha   90.00
_cell.angle_beta   90.00
_cell.angle_gamma   90.00
#
_symmetry.space_group_name_H-M   'P 1'
#
loop_
_entity.id
_entity.type
_entity.pdbx_description
1 polymer ?
#
loop_
_entity_poly.entity_id
_entity_poly.type
_entity_poly.pdbx_seq_one_letter_code
_entity_poly.pdbx_strand_id
1 'polypeptide(L)'
;DEIDISRGDMLVRTNNQPHIERHFEAMLVWMDEKALDLNQQFIIKHTTQKVKVRIDEIRYAIDVNTLQRGDAETFELNQMGRVVLTSSRPLFFDSYRKNRQTGSFILIDPLTHNTSAVGMIIDRLGPEKLPSKIAYSSEQKPERSLVSLDERRAQFEQEPMTYWFTGLHACGKTEIAYRL
;
A
#
# COMPACT_ATOMS: atom_id res chain seq x y z
N ASP A 1 4.62 31.90 2.40
CA ASP A 1 4.45 30.49 2.84
C ASP A 1 5.15 29.62 1.82
N GLU A 2 6.21 28.94 2.25
CA GLU A 2 6.88 27.93 1.42
C GLU A 2 6.03 26.67 1.41
N ILE A 3 5.55 26.27 0.23
CA ILE A 3 4.83 25.01 0.04
C ILE A 3 5.84 24.03 -0.53
N ASP A 4 6.21 23.04 0.24
CA ASP A 4 7.08 21.96 -0.22
C ASP A 4 6.25 20.94 -1.02
N ILE A 5 6.37 20.99 -2.35
CA ILE A 5 5.70 20.07 -3.27
C ILE A 5 6.77 19.17 -3.89
N SER A 6 6.64 17.86 -3.67
CA SER A 6 7.57 16.85 -4.14
C SER A 6 6.95 15.97 -5.24
N ARG A 7 7.82 15.27 -5.97
CA ARG A 7 7.36 14.30 -6.97
C ARG A 7 6.50 13.20 -6.32
N GLY A 8 5.28 13.06 -6.78
CA GLY A 8 4.30 12.11 -6.25
C GLY A 8 3.17 12.78 -5.51
N ASP A 9 3.29 14.06 -5.19
CA ASP A 9 2.21 14.84 -4.61
C ASP A 9 1.16 15.18 -5.66
N MET A 10 -0.06 15.43 -5.20
CA MET A 10 -1.19 15.74 -6.06
C MET A 10 -1.89 17.00 -5.58
N LEU A 11 -2.04 17.97 -6.48
CA LEU A 11 -2.84 19.16 -6.21
C LEU A 11 -4.31 18.86 -6.51
N VAL A 12 -5.15 19.00 -5.51
CA VAL A 12 -6.57 18.67 -5.59
C VAL A 12 -7.44 19.82 -5.06
N ARG A 13 -8.68 19.89 -5.53
CA ARG A 13 -9.68 20.79 -4.94
C ARG A 13 -10.14 20.25 -3.59
N THR A 14 -10.42 21.14 -2.65
CA THR A 14 -10.83 20.79 -1.28
C THR A 14 -11.99 19.78 -1.22
N ASN A 15 -12.95 19.87 -2.15
CA ASN A 15 -14.12 18.99 -2.20
C ASN A 15 -14.00 17.82 -3.19
N ASN A 16 -12.83 17.60 -3.77
CA ASN A 16 -12.59 16.51 -4.71
C ASN A 16 -11.25 15.81 -4.41
N GLN A 17 -11.15 15.26 -3.22
CA GLN A 17 -9.96 14.54 -2.78
C GLN A 17 -9.98 13.10 -3.32
N PRO A 18 -8.84 12.56 -3.78
CA PRO A 18 -8.68 11.16 -4.12
C PRO A 18 -8.69 10.28 -2.86
N HIS A 19 -8.84 9.00 -3.03
CA HIS A 19 -8.58 8.04 -1.95
C HIS A 19 -7.07 8.00 -1.67
N ILE A 20 -6.72 7.92 -0.38
CA ILE A 20 -5.32 7.83 0.10
C ILE A 20 -5.22 6.51 0.84
N GLU A 21 -4.87 5.44 0.14
CA GLU A 21 -4.89 4.09 0.69
C GLU A 21 -3.69 3.26 0.21
N ARG A 22 -3.37 2.22 0.99
CA ARG A 22 -2.36 1.22 0.63
C ARG A 22 -2.98 -0.03 0.04
N HIS A 23 -4.23 -0.31 0.40
CA HIS A 23 -4.94 -1.53 0.04
C HIS A 23 -6.07 -1.19 -0.93
N PHE A 24 -6.04 -1.82 -2.08
CA PHE A 24 -7.05 -1.55 -3.12
C PHE A 24 -7.27 -2.78 -4.00
N GLU A 25 -8.42 -2.80 -4.63
CA GLU A 25 -8.77 -3.81 -5.62
C GLU A 25 -8.65 -3.24 -7.03
N ALA A 26 -8.16 -4.06 -7.94
CA ALA A 26 -8.02 -3.70 -9.34
C ALA A 26 -8.37 -4.86 -10.28
N MET A 27 -8.80 -4.51 -11.48
CA MET A 27 -8.72 -5.42 -12.62
C MET A 27 -7.30 -5.36 -13.16
N LEU A 28 -6.68 -6.52 -13.31
CA LEU A 28 -5.33 -6.68 -13.80
C LEU A 28 -5.36 -7.47 -15.11
N VAL A 29 -4.57 -7.04 -16.09
CA VAL A 29 -4.26 -7.79 -17.30
C VAL A 29 -2.79 -8.15 -17.23
N TRP A 30 -2.50 -9.45 -17.23
CA TRP A 30 -1.14 -9.97 -17.17
C TRP A 30 -0.50 -9.98 -18.57
N MET A 31 0.69 -9.44 -18.70
CA MET A 31 1.36 -9.23 -19.99
C MET A 31 2.75 -9.89 -20.04
N ASP A 32 3.16 -10.55 -18.97
CA ASP A 32 4.45 -11.23 -18.90
C ASP A 32 4.29 -12.68 -19.40
N GLU A 33 5.32 -13.20 -20.08
CA GLU A 33 5.37 -14.62 -20.50
C GLU A 33 5.49 -15.55 -19.28
N LYS A 34 6.15 -15.07 -18.22
CA LYS A 34 6.23 -15.78 -16.95
C LYS A 34 4.91 -15.65 -16.19
N ALA A 35 4.38 -16.78 -15.73
CA ALA A 35 3.18 -16.78 -14.88
C ALA A 35 3.38 -15.93 -13.61
N LEU A 36 2.30 -15.33 -13.14
CA LEU A 36 2.29 -14.51 -11.92
C LEU A 36 2.69 -15.35 -10.71
N ASP A 37 3.71 -14.89 -9.99
CA ASP A 37 4.07 -15.41 -8.67
C ASP A 37 3.58 -14.43 -7.59
N LEU A 38 2.65 -14.85 -6.74
CA LEU A 38 2.11 -14.04 -5.65
C LEU A 38 3.14 -13.69 -4.57
N ASN A 39 4.25 -14.43 -4.49
CA ASN A 39 5.34 -14.12 -3.57
C ASN A 39 6.29 -13.03 -4.10
N GLN A 40 6.20 -12.73 -5.38
CA GLN A 40 7.02 -11.69 -6.00
C GLN A 40 6.51 -10.29 -5.67
N GLN A 41 7.43 -9.38 -5.38
CA GLN A 41 7.13 -7.95 -5.26
C GLN A 41 7.34 -7.27 -6.62
N PHE A 42 6.45 -6.36 -6.96
CA PHE A 42 6.51 -5.55 -8.16
C PHE A 42 6.71 -4.07 -7.81
N ILE A 43 7.04 -3.28 -8.81
CA ILE A 43 7.01 -1.82 -8.73
C ILE A 43 5.73 -1.36 -9.43
N ILE A 44 4.81 -0.76 -8.69
CA ILE A 44 3.67 -0.07 -9.28
C ILE A 44 4.12 1.33 -9.73
N LYS A 45 3.88 1.64 -11.00
CA LYS A 45 3.97 3.01 -11.51
C LYS A 45 2.55 3.54 -11.69
N HIS A 46 2.21 4.48 -10.84
CA HIS A 46 0.92 5.13 -10.78
C HIS A 46 1.11 6.63 -10.82
N THR A 47 0.57 7.30 -11.83
CA THR A 47 0.80 8.72 -12.10
C THR A 47 2.31 9.05 -12.12
N THR A 48 2.79 9.88 -11.21
CA THR A 48 4.21 10.25 -11.05
C THR A 48 4.93 9.40 -9.99
N GLN A 49 4.20 8.55 -9.25
CA GLN A 49 4.75 7.70 -8.18
C GLN A 49 5.27 6.35 -8.70
N LYS A 50 6.35 5.88 -8.07
CA LYS A 50 6.84 4.51 -8.20
C LYS A 50 7.00 3.94 -6.80
N VAL A 51 6.24 2.90 -6.48
CA VAL A 51 6.16 2.31 -5.14
C VAL A 51 6.23 0.80 -5.25
N LYS A 52 6.82 0.12 -4.25
CA LYS A 52 6.75 -1.34 -4.17
C LYS A 52 5.32 -1.78 -3.86
N VAL A 53 4.87 -2.82 -4.54
CA VAL A 53 3.54 -3.39 -4.38
C VAL A 53 3.62 -4.91 -4.41
N ARG A 54 2.70 -5.54 -3.73
CA ARG A 54 2.50 -6.98 -3.71
C ARG A 54 1.06 -7.27 -4.10
N ILE A 55 0.85 -8.36 -4.83
CA ILE A 55 -0.48 -8.92 -5.08
C ILE A 55 -0.75 -9.91 -3.96
N ASP A 56 -1.76 -9.64 -3.15
CA ASP A 56 -2.07 -10.45 -1.96
C ASP A 56 -3.00 -11.60 -2.29
N GLU A 57 -3.91 -11.39 -3.25
CA GLU A 57 -4.94 -12.36 -3.58
C GLU A 57 -5.47 -12.13 -5.00
N ILE A 58 -5.77 -13.24 -5.68
CA ILE A 58 -6.58 -13.24 -6.90
C ILE A 58 -8.01 -13.60 -6.49
N ARG A 59 -8.96 -12.68 -6.72
CA ARG A 59 -10.38 -12.90 -6.43
C ARG A 59 -11.04 -13.83 -7.43
N TYR A 60 -10.72 -13.63 -8.70
CA TYR A 60 -11.15 -14.44 -9.83
C TYR A 60 -10.36 -14.07 -11.09
N ALA A 61 -10.26 -15.02 -12.01
CA ALA A 61 -9.85 -14.74 -13.39
C ALA A 61 -11.08 -14.67 -14.31
N ILE A 62 -10.92 -14.03 -15.45
CA ILE A 62 -11.91 -13.97 -16.51
C ILE A 62 -11.34 -14.71 -17.72
N ASP A 63 -12.05 -15.72 -18.18
CA ASP A 63 -11.75 -16.37 -19.44
C ASP A 63 -12.12 -15.41 -20.59
N VAL A 64 -11.13 -15.07 -21.42
CA VAL A 64 -11.29 -14.09 -22.50
C VAL A 64 -12.23 -14.56 -23.62
N ASN A 65 -12.42 -15.89 -23.75
CA ASN A 65 -13.27 -16.47 -24.79
C ASN A 65 -14.74 -16.56 -24.35
N THR A 66 -14.97 -16.98 -23.13
CA THR A 66 -16.31 -17.21 -22.59
C THR A 66 -16.83 -16.03 -21.77
N LEU A 67 -15.95 -15.11 -21.34
CA LEU A 67 -16.20 -14.01 -20.42
C LEU A 67 -16.74 -14.47 -19.05
N GLN A 68 -16.59 -15.75 -18.74
CA GLN A 68 -16.98 -16.31 -17.46
C GLN A 68 -15.90 -16.07 -16.43
N ARG A 69 -16.32 -15.93 -15.18
CA ARG A 69 -15.42 -15.83 -14.03
C ARG A 69 -15.13 -17.22 -13.51
N GLY A 70 -13.85 -17.48 -13.22
CA GLY A 70 -13.40 -18.72 -12.61
C GLY A 70 -12.38 -18.43 -11.51
N ASP A 71 -12.20 -19.40 -10.62
CA ASP A 71 -11.14 -19.34 -9.63
C ASP A 71 -9.78 -19.52 -10.33
N ALA A 72 -8.79 -18.78 -9.89
CA ALA A 72 -7.42 -18.89 -10.39
C ALA A 72 -6.42 -18.64 -9.27
N GLU A 73 -5.36 -19.43 -9.27
CA GLU A 73 -4.26 -19.29 -8.32
C GLU A 73 -3.12 -18.44 -8.91
N THR A 74 -3.08 -18.26 -10.20
CA THR A 74 -2.08 -17.49 -10.93
C THR A 74 -2.69 -16.89 -12.20
N PHE A 75 -1.92 -16.01 -12.86
CA PHE A 75 -2.25 -15.51 -14.21
C PHE A 75 -1.15 -15.91 -15.18
N GLU A 76 -1.55 -16.39 -16.34
CA GLU A 76 -0.72 -16.57 -17.49
C GLU A 76 -0.81 -15.38 -18.46
N LEU A 77 0.03 -15.35 -19.47
CA LEU A 77 0.05 -14.31 -20.50
C LEU A 77 -1.37 -14.03 -21.06
N ASN A 78 -1.74 -12.76 -21.11
CA ASN A 78 -3.03 -12.26 -21.57
C ASN A 78 -4.24 -12.63 -20.71
N GLN A 79 -4.03 -13.27 -19.57
CA GLN A 79 -5.13 -13.47 -18.63
C GLN A 79 -5.44 -12.18 -17.89
N MET A 80 -6.71 -12.04 -17.52
CA MET A 80 -7.18 -10.92 -16.74
C MET A 80 -8.03 -11.37 -15.56
N GLY A 81 -8.04 -10.58 -14.51
CA GLY A 81 -8.85 -10.89 -13.34
C GLY A 81 -8.84 -9.79 -12.30
N ARG A 82 -9.59 -10.01 -11.25
CA ARG A 82 -9.67 -9.11 -10.10
C ARG A 82 -8.68 -9.54 -9.03
N VAL A 83 -7.88 -8.59 -8.60
CA VAL A 83 -6.83 -8.82 -7.61
C VAL A 83 -6.92 -7.81 -6.47
N VAL A 84 -6.36 -8.21 -5.33
CA VAL A 84 -6.12 -7.35 -4.18
C VAL A 84 -4.63 -7.01 -4.15
N LEU A 85 -4.33 -5.73 -3.99
CA LEU A 85 -2.96 -5.23 -3.95
C LEU A 85 -2.69 -4.44 -2.67
N THR A 86 -1.45 -4.58 -2.18
CA THR A 86 -0.93 -3.79 -1.07
C THR A 86 0.34 -3.06 -1.50
N SER A 87 0.32 -1.75 -1.42
CA SER A 87 1.47 -0.90 -1.67
C SER A 87 2.26 -0.59 -0.39
N SER A 88 3.57 -0.41 -0.51
CA SER A 88 4.44 -0.07 0.64
C SER A 88 4.23 1.36 1.15
N ARG A 89 3.68 2.26 0.33
CA ARG A 89 3.29 3.63 0.69
C ARG A 89 1.87 3.90 0.18
N PRO A 90 1.12 4.80 0.82
CA PRO A 90 -0.19 5.20 0.32
C PRO A 90 -0.11 5.74 -1.11
N LEU A 91 -1.08 5.39 -1.94
CA LEU A 91 -1.29 5.94 -3.27
C LEU A 91 -2.48 6.89 -3.25
N PHE A 92 -2.42 7.92 -4.10
CA PHE A 92 -3.51 8.87 -4.28
C PHE A 92 -4.28 8.51 -5.54
N PHE A 93 -5.40 7.85 -5.42
CA PHE A 93 -6.12 7.32 -6.58
C PHE A 93 -7.63 7.57 -6.52
N ASP A 94 -8.25 7.52 -7.67
CA ASP A 94 -9.68 7.37 -7.85
C ASP A 94 -9.98 6.00 -8.47
N SER A 95 -11.22 5.56 -8.44
CA SER A 95 -11.62 4.41 -9.26
C SER A 95 -11.47 4.76 -10.75
N TYR A 96 -11.07 3.78 -11.55
CA TYR A 96 -10.89 3.96 -13.01
C TYR A 96 -12.14 4.50 -13.70
N ARG A 97 -13.34 4.15 -13.18
CA ARG A 97 -14.60 4.67 -13.71
C ARG A 97 -14.77 6.15 -13.45
N LYS A 98 -14.30 6.67 -12.33
CA LYS A 98 -14.37 8.08 -11.95
C LYS A 98 -13.32 8.90 -12.71
N ASN A 99 -12.08 8.42 -12.70
CA ASN A 99 -10.97 9.10 -13.36
C ASN A 99 -9.96 8.07 -13.89
N ARG A 100 -9.85 7.97 -15.21
CA ARG A 100 -8.96 7.00 -15.87
C ARG A 100 -7.48 7.28 -15.60
N GLN A 101 -7.08 8.53 -15.48
CA GLN A 101 -5.67 8.90 -15.28
C GLN A 101 -5.18 8.51 -13.89
N THR A 102 -5.99 8.77 -12.85
CA THR A 102 -5.67 8.44 -11.47
C THR A 102 -6.15 7.05 -11.05
N GLY A 103 -6.89 6.37 -11.92
CA GLY A 103 -7.40 5.02 -11.69
C GLY A 103 -6.66 3.92 -12.45
N SER A 104 -5.59 4.24 -13.21
CA SER A 104 -4.81 3.27 -13.96
C SER A 104 -3.36 3.22 -13.49
N PHE A 105 -2.74 2.05 -13.63
CA PHE A 105 -1.34 1.83 -13.27
C PHE A 105 -0.71 0.73 -14.12
N ILE A 106 0.61 0.62 -14.04
CA ILE A 106 1.37 -0.52 -14.56
C ILE A 106 2.16 -1.18 -13.44
N LEU A 107 2.34 -2.50 -13.54
CA LEU A 107 3.28 -3.26 -12.72
C LEU A 107 4.56 -3.52 -13.51
N ILE A 108 5.67 -3.25 -12.87
CA ILE A 108 7.02 -3.40 -13.42
C ILE A 108 7.76 -4.44 -12.60
N ASP A 109 8.37 -5.40 -13.25
CA ASP A 109 9.29 -6.34 -12.61
C ASP A 109 10.54 -5.58 -12.14
N PRO A 110 10.91 -5.66 -10.86
CA PRO A 110 12.06 -4.94 -10.32
C PRO A 110 13.42 -5.45 -10.86
N LEU A 111 13.48 -6.66 -11.40
CA LEU A 111 14.72 -7.27 -11.92
C LEU A 111 14.93 -6.97 -13.39
N THR A 112 13.91 -7.19 -14.21
CA THR A 112 14.00 -7.02 -15.66
C THR A 112 13.65 -5.61 -16.11
N HIS A 113 12.94 -4.84 -15.26
CA HIS A 113 12.36 -3.53 -15.57
C HIS A 113 11.30 -3.56 -16.69
N ASN A 114 10.84 -4.73 -17.07
CA ASN A 114 9.76 -4.90 -18.03
C ASN A 114 8.39 -4.66 -17.37
N THR A 115 7.42 -4.25 -18.18
CA THR A 115 6.03 -4.15 -17.72
C THR A 115 5.43 -5.55 -17.69
N SER A 116 5.11 -6.04 -16.49
CA SER A 116 4.51 -7.36 -16.27
C SER A 116 2.98 -7.32 -16.33
N ALA A 117 2.36 -6.18 -15.99
CA ALA A 117 0.91 -6.06 -16.05
C ALA A 117 0.44 -4.61 -16.15
N VAL A 118 -0.80 -4.45 -16.61
CA VAL A 118 -1.56 -3.19 -16.53
C VAL A 118 -2.77 -3.38 -15.65
N GLY A 119 -3.14 -2.33 -14.89
CA GLY A 119 -4.23 -2.42 -13.95
C GLY A 119 -5.16 -1.22 -13.95
N MET A 120 -6.41 -1.48 -13.62
CA MET A 120 -7.47 -0.50 -13.46
C MET A 120 -8.03 -0.62 -12.04
N ILE A 121 -7.86 0.42 -11.23
CA ILE A 121 -8.32 0.44 -9.85
C ILE A 121 -9.85 0.44 -9.82
N ILE A 122 -10.42 -0.51 -9.09
CA ILE A 122 -11.87 -0.62 -8.92
C ILE A 122 -12.30 0.22 -7.74
N ASP A 123 -11.71 -0.02 -6.57
CA ASP A 123 -12.06 0.67 -5.34
C ASP A 123 -10.97 0.46 -4.27
N ARG A 124 -11.05 1.25 -3.19
CA ARG A 124 -10.28 1.03 -1.98
C ARG A 124 -10.77 -0.22 -1.26
N LEU A 125 -9.88 -0.88 -0.55
CA LEU A 125 -10.24 -1.95 0.37
C LEU A 125 -10.34 -1.38 1.78
N GLY A 126 -11.55 -1.39 2.34
CA GLY A 126 -11.74 -1.11 3.75
C GLY A 126 -11.15 -2.23 4.62
N PRO A 127 -10.84 -1.95 5.90
CA PRO A 127 -10.23 -2.92 6.82
C PRO A 127 -11.03 -4.21 6.97
N GLU A 128 -12.34 -4.17 6.78
CA GLU A 128 -13.25 -5.33 6.86
C GLU A 128 -13.08 -6.31 5.68
N LYS A 129 -12.51 -5.88 4.57
CA LYS A 129 -12.37 -6.66 3.33
C LYS A 129 -10.94 -7.10 3.06
N LEU A 130 -10.02 -6.81 3.96
CA LEU A 130 -8.63 -7.25 3.83
C LEU A 130 -8.54 -8.77 3.91
N PRO A 131 -7.77 -9.42 3.01
CA PRO A 131 -7.47 -10.83 3.15
C PRO A 131 -6.89 -11.14 4.52
N SER A 132 -7.26 -12.29 5.09
CA SER A 132 -6.82 -12.68 6.45
C SER A 132 -5.30 -12.65 6.64
N LYS A 133 -4.52 -12.91 5.58
CA LYS A 133 -3.06 -12.79 5.59
C LYS A 133 -2.56 -11.35 5.81
N ILE A 134 -3.33 -10.34 5.37
CA ILE A 134 -2.99 -8.93 5.53
C ILE A 134 -3.48 -8.41 6.88
N ALA A 135 -4.65 -8.87 7.34
CA ALA A 135 -5.18 -8.52 8.65
C ALA A 135 -4.19 -8.87 9.78
N TYR A 136 -3.45 -9.98 9.64
CA TYR A 136 -2.40 -10.35 10.59
C TYR A 136 -1.13 -9.48 10.50
N SER A 137 -0.84 -8.87 9.36
CA SER A 137 0.33 -8.00 9.21
C SER A 137 0.07 -6.56 9.67
N SER A 138 -1.20 -6.14 9.77
CA SER A 138 -1.59 -4.85 10.36
C SER A 138 -1.76 -4.93 11.89
N GLU A 139 -1.95 -6.10 12.44
CA GLU A 139 -1.75 -6.40 13.85
C GLU A 139 -0.26 -6.69 14.09
N GLN A 140 0.58 -5.67 14.06
CA GLN A 140 1.61 -5.64 15.08
C GLN A 140 0.83 -5.58 16.39
N LYS A 141 0.49 -6.76 16.95
CA LYS A 141 0.19 -6.84 18.38
C LYS A 141 1.37 -6.12 19.02
N PRO A 142 1.12 -5.05 19.78
CA PRO A 142 2.21 -4.47 20.55
C PRO A 142 2.80 -5.66 21.29
N GLU A 143 4.07 -5.97 21.01
CA GLU A 143 4.76 -7.01 21.77
C GLU A 143 4.51 -6.62 23.21
N ARG A 144 3.68 -7.41 23.89
CA ARG A 144 3.44 -7.18 25.30
C ARG A 144 4.79 -7.38 25.94
N SER A 145 5.40 -6.26 26.33
CA SER A 145 6.59 -6.31 27.14
C SER A 145 6.34 -7.33 28.24
N LEU A 146 7.25 -8.29 28.37
CA LEU A 146 7.18 -9.31 29.43
C LEU A 146 7.24 -8.64 30.83
N VAL A 147 7.65 -7.36 30.87
CA VAL A 147 7.69 -6.53 32.07
C VAL A 147 6.49 -5.60 32.06
N SER A 148 5.63 -5.70 33.04
CA SER A 148 4.46 -4.84 33.23
C SER A 148 4.87 -3.39 33.55
N LEU A 149 3.94 -2.42 33.34
CA LEU A 149 4.19 -1.04 33.73
C LEU A 149 4.41 -0.90 35.25
N ASP A 150 3.73 -1.71 36.04
CA ASP A 150 3.86 -1.67 37.49
C ASP A 150 5.20 -2.24 37.98
N GLU A 151 5.72 -3.28 37.32
CA GLU A 151 7.06 -3.80 37.57
C GLU A 151 8.13 -2.81 37.20
N ARG A 152 7.97 -2.06 36.08
CA ARG A 152 8.89 -0.98 35.69
C ARG A 152 8.88 0.17 36.70
N ARG A 153 7.70 0.59 37.17
CA ARG A 153 7.57 1.63 38.19
C ARG A 153 8.25 1.23 39.49
N ALA A 154 8.05 -0.02 39.93
CA ALA A 154 8.66 -0.53 41.15
C ALA A 154 10.20 -0.64 41.06
N GLN A 155 10.71 -0.99 39.85
CA GLN A 155 12.15 -1.20 39.65
C GLN A 155 12.92 0.12 39.47
N PHE A 156 12.34 1.13 38.85
CA PHE A 156 13.03 2.38 38.52
C PHE A 156 12.59 3.56 39.38
N GLU A 157 11.59 3.38 40.27
CA GLU A 157 10.97 4.43 41.08
C GLU A 157 10.57 5.69 40.28
N GLN A 158 10.26 5.49 38.99
CA GLN A 158 9.90 6.54 38.04
C GLN A 158 8.54 6.29 37.43
N GLU A 159 7.78 7.35 37.22
CA GLU A 159 6.57 7.29 36.42
C GLU A 159 6.94 7.32 34.92
N PRO A 160 6.52 6.32 34.12
CA PRO A 160 6.78 6.33 32.70
C PRO A 160 6.08 7.51 32.05
N MET A 161 6.85 8.40 31.41
CA MET A 161 6.35 9.56 30.70
C MET A 161 6.88 9.58 29.27
N THR A 162 6.01 9.91 28.32
CA THR A 162 6.38 10.09 26.92
C THR A 162 6.44 11.56 26.58
N TYR A 163 7.63 12.07 26.24
CA TYR A 163 7.79 13.42 25.73
C TYR A 163 7.71 13.43 24.21
N TRP A 164 6.76 14.17 23.65
CA TRP A 164 6.59 14.31 22.21
C TRP A 164 7.16 15.65 21.73
N PHE A 165 8.32 15.61 21.06
CA PHE A 165 8.95 16.81 20.52
C PHE A 165 8.48 17.05 19.08
N THR A 166 7.83 18.20 18.83
CA THR A 166 7.42 18.64 17.49
C THR A 166 8.15 19.94 17.13
N GLY A 167 8.32 20.21 15.85
CA GLY A 167 8.94 21.44 15.37
C GLY A 167 9.70 21.23 14.06
N LEU A 168 10.21 22.33 13.51
CA LEU A 168 10.95 22.36 12.25
C LEU A 168 12.22 21.49 12.29
N HIS A 169 12.71 21.10 11.12
CA HIS A 169 13.99 20.41 11.01
C HIS A 169 15.12 21.30 11.59
N ALA A 170 16.08 20.68 12.27
CA ALA A 170 17.23 21.36 12.91
C ALA A 170 16.90 22.35 14.06
N CYS A 171 15.68 22.36 14.62
CA CYS A 171 15.33 23.24 15.75
C CYS A 171 15.81 22.74 17.14
N GLY A 172 16.76 21.82 17.20
CA GLY A 172 17.37 21.38 18.47
C GLY A 172 16.60 20.29 19.23
N LYS A 173 15.54 19.65 18.66
CA LYS A 173 14.76 18.60 19.34
C LYS A 173 15.62 17.46 19.89
N THR A 174 16.56 16.99 19.08
CA THR A 174 17.47 15.90 19.44
C THR A 174 18.39 16.29 20.58
N GLU A 175 18.90 17.51 20.59
CA GLU A 175 19.77 18.05 21.66
C GLU A 175 19.01 18.09 22.99
N ILE A 176 17.76 18.55 22.98
CA ILE A 176 16.90 18.58 24.17
C ILE A 176 16.60 17.15 24.65
N ALA A 177 16.28 16.23 23.73
CA ALA A 177 15.99 14.83 24.09
C ALA A 177 17.19 14.09 24.71
N TYR A 178 18.42 14.46 24.38
CA TYR A 178 19.61 13.88 25.00
C TYR A 178 19.95 14.48 26.37
N ARG A 179 19.37 15.62 26.72
CA ARG A 179 19.63 16.30 28.02
C ARG A 179 18.53 16.04 29.06
N LEU A 180 17.44 15.39 28.68
CA LEU A 180 16.37 14.91 29.55
C LEU A 180 16.67 13.53 30.10
#